data_b90f1f2a25bb64c5fb42179bbc66cff1
#
_entry.id   b90f1f2a25bb64c5fb42179bbc66cff1
#
_cell.length_a   1.000
_cell.length_b   1.000
_cell.length_c   1.000
_cell.angle_alpha   90.00
_cell.angle_beta   90.00
_cell.angle_gamma   90.00
#
_symmetry.space_group_name_H-M   'P 1'
#
loop_
_entity.id
_entity.type
_entity.pdbx_description
1 polymer ?
#
loop_
_entity_poly.entity_id
_entity_poly.type
_entity_poly.pdbx_seq_one_letter_code
_entity_poly.pdbx_strand_id
1 'polypeptide(L)'
;MIRLTAAAILLASAAPVWAETHTITPGEGAQERLQEALILAEPGDEIVLEAGRYTLTDGLSLDVDGVTVRGAGMDGTVLDFTAQEGSGEGLLVTSDNVTLRDFALENPKGDGIKSKGADNIVYYRIRVTWTNGPDPTNGAYGIYPVESTGVLVDGAKVTGASDAGIYVGQSDQITVRNSIAEANVAGIEIENSRNALVEHNIATRNTGGILVFDLPGLPVMGGGNVIVANNLVVANDTANFAPPGNIVAGVRRGTGIMVMANDGVLIENNIIDENPTAPIMVIAYTQPWEDERYQPFPLNVVVGDNIYGRGGDDPQLDGGEMLVAAFGGSLPPVMWDGLGSLYAIAGTPGWSLNLTEPGTAETAARPAPLDVPAPEGEFDRSGIGAPAELDDRIR
;
A
#
# COMPACT_ATOMS: atom_id res chain seq x y z
N MET A 1 -27.41 -54.12 -43.43
CA MET A 1 -27.66 -52.70 -43.72
C MET A 1 -27.29 -51.89 -42.45
N ILE A 2 -26.10 -51.33 -42.42
CA ILE A 2 -25.62 -50.51 -41.32
C ILE A 2 -25.87 -49.06 -41.72
N ARG A 3 -26.74 -48.36 -40.95
CA ARG A 3 -26.97 -46.93 -41.17
C ARG A 3 -25.91 -46.13 -40.35
N LEU A 4 -24.97 -45.48 -41.04
CA LEU A 4 -24.12 -44.48 -40.46
C LEU A 4 -24.94 -43.18 -40.32
N THR A 5 -25.10 -42.73 -39.10
CA THR A 5 -25.62 -41.38 -38.77
C THR A 5 -24.40 -40.47 -38.67
N ALA A 6 -24.27 -39.55 -39.61
CA ALA A 6 -23.24 -38.47 -39.53
C ALA A 6 -23.72 -37.42 -38.56
N ALA A 7 -23.03 -37.24 -37.46
CA ALA A 7 -23.19 -36.09 -36.54
C ALA A 7 -22.45 -34.90 -37.11
N ALA A 8 -23.16 -33.88 -37.54
CA ALA A 8 -22.55 -32.58 -37.91
C ALA A 8 -22.20 -31.82 -36.63
N ILE A 9 -20.90 -31.63 -36.38
CA ILE A 9 -20.39 -30.76 -35.34
C ILE A 9 -20.46 -29.33 -35.90
N LEU A 10 -21.39 -28.54 -35.40
CA LEU A 10 -21.38 -27.09 -35.61
C LEU A 10 -20.23 -26.49 -34.80
N LEU A 11 -19.15 -26.13 -35.44
CA LEU A 11 -18.14 -25.24 -34.92
C LEU A 11 -18.73 -23.83 -34.94
N ALA A 12 -19.20 -23.35 -33.81
CA ALA A 12 -19.48 -21.95 -33.61
C ALA A 12 -18.14 -21.19 -33.70
N SER A 13 -17.91 -20.50 -34.80
CA SER A 13 -16.83 -19.52 -34.88
C SER A 13 -17.18 -18.34 -33.97
N ALA A 14 -16.50 -18.19 -32.83
CA ALA A 14 -16.53 -16.95 -32.10
C ALA A 14 -16.03 -15.84 -33.06
N ALA A 15 -16.88 -14.89 -33.36
CA ALA A 15 -16.45 -13.68 -34.03
C ALA A 15 -15.43 -12.97 -33.15
N PRO A 16 -14.37 -12.36 -33.70
CA PRO A 16 -13.49 -11.53 -32.89
C PRO A 16 -14.34 -10.39 -32.31
N VAL A 17 -14.42 -10.34 -30.99
CA VAL A 17 -14.96 -9.17 -30.29
C VAL A 17 -13.90 -8.09 -30.47
N TRP A 18 -14.24 -7.00 -31.16
CA TRP A 18 -13.39 -5.84 -31.30
C TRP A 18 -13.59 -4.98 -30.06
N ALA A 19 -12.50 -4.61 -29.40
CA ALA A 19 -12.54 -3.68 -28.29
C ALA A 19 -13.23 -2.38 -28.71
N GLU A 20 -14.23 -1.97 -27.97
CA GLU A 20 -14.95 -0.70 -28.18
C GLU A 20 -14.38 0.38 -27.28
N THR A 21 -14.57 1.64 -27.72
CA THR A 21 -14.21 2.81 -26.91
C THR A 21 -15.47 3.57 -26.53
N HIS A 22 -15.74 3.62 -25.22
CA HIS A 22 -16.87 4.36 -24.65
C HIS A 22 -16.38 5.71 -24.13
N THR A 23 -16.77 6.81 -24.77
CA THR A 23 -16.32 8.14 -24.37
C THR A 23 -17.38 8.80 -23.48
N ILE A 24 -16.98 9.19 -22.29
CA ILE A 24 -17.83 9.83 -21.29
C ILE A 24 -17.41 11.29 -21.14
N THR A 25 -18.36 12.19 -21.35
CA THR A 25 -18.18 13.65 -21.14
C THR A 25 -18.65 14.06 -19.75
N PRO A 26 -17.99 15.01 -19.08
CA PRO A 26 -18.47 15.56 -17.81
C PRO A 26 -19.79 16.32 -17.98
N GLY A 27 -20.48 16.62 -16.86
CA GLY A 27 -21.71 17.42 -16.83
C GLY A 27 -22.92 16.60 -16.40
N GLU A 28 -24.11 17.10 -16.71
CA GLU A 28 -25.39 16.50 -16.29
C GLU A 28 -25.52 15.05 -16.77
N GLY A 29 -25.91 14.14 -15.87
CA GLY A 29 -26.05 12.71 -16.16
C GLY A 29 -24.72 11.97 -16.40
N ALA A 30 -23.57 12.57 -16.06
CA ALA A 30 -22.28 11.94 -16.29
C ALA A 30 -22.09 10.69 -15.42
N GLN A 31 -22.60 10.69 -14.20
CA GLN A 31 -22.54 9.53 -13.32
C GLN A 31 -23.26 8.31 -13.89
N GLU A 32 -24.49 8.51 -14.35
CA GLU A 32 -25.30 7.45 -14.94
C GLU A 32 -24.64 6.88 -16.20
N ARG A 33 -24.16 7.76 -17.10
CA ARG A 33 -23.45 7.31 -18.31
C ARG A 33 -22.17 6.55 -18.01
N LEU A 34 -21.41 7.02 -17.00
CA LEU A 34 -20.19 6.35 -16.58
C LEU A 34 -20.50 4.99 -15.97
N GLN A 35 -21.46 4.91 -15.04
CA GLN A 35 -21.83 3.65 -14.42
C GLN A 35 -22.43 2.66 -15.44
N GLU A 36 -23.23 3.15 -16.38
CA GLU A 36 -23.75 2.34 -17.48
C GLU A 36 -22.63 1.75 -18.34
N ALA A 37 -21.62 2.56 -18.70
CA ALA A 37 -20.46 2.12 -19.47
C ALA A 37 -19.63 1.07 -18.67
N LEU A 38 -19.42 1.26 -17.36
CA LEU A 38 -18.73 0.32 -16.49
C LEU A 38 -19.45 -1.02 -16.36
N ILE A 39 -20.79 -1.05 -16.45
CA ILE A 39 -21.62 -2.27 -16.38
C ILE A 39 -21.71 -2.99 -17.73
N LEU A 40 -21.81 -2.22 -18.82
CA LEU A 40 -22.07 -2.77 -20.15
C LEU A 40 -20.81 -3.02 -20.98
N ALA A 41 -19.63 -2.62 -20.47
CA ALA A 41 -18.35 -2.92 -21.10
C ALA A 41 -18.18 -4.42 -21.37
N GLU A 42 -17.46 -4.75 -22.42
CA GLU A 42 -17.02 -6.11 -22.73
C GLU A 42 -15.49 -6.22 -22.51
N PRO A 43 -14.95 -7.44 -22.29
CA PRO A 43 -13.51 -7.61 -22.11
C PRO A 43 -12.69 -7.06 -23.27
N GLY A 44 -11.76 -6.14 -22.92
CA GLY A 44 -10.92 -5.43 -23.89
C GLY A 44 -11.38 -4.01 -24.19
N ASP A 45 -12.54 -3.59 -23.73
CA ASP A 45 -13.06 -2.24 -23.94
C ASP A 45 -12.25 -1.16 -23.20
N GLU A 46 -12.27 0.05 -23.78
CA GLU A 46 -11.69 1.24 -23.16
C GLU A 46 -12.80 2.25 -22.82
N ILE A 47 -12.90 2.64 -21.55
CA ILE A 47 -13.76 3.71 -21.08
C ILE A 47 -12.91 4.97 -20.95
N VAL A 48 -13.14 5.94 -21.84
CA VAL A 48 -12.40 7.19 -21.92
C VAL A 48 -13.18 8.31 -21.24
N LEU A 49 -12.62 8.83 -20.16
CA LEU A 49 -13.15 9.99 -19.45
C LEU A 49 -12.54 11.26 -20.03
N GLU A 50 -13.33 12.08 -20.70
CA GLU A 50 -12.84 13.36 -21.20
C GLU A 50 -12.37 14.28 -20.05
N ALA A 51 -11.57 15.29 -20.41
CA ALA A 51 -11.10 16.26 -19.44
C ALA A 51 -12.27 17.02 -18.81
N GLY A 52 -12.26 17.14 -17.48
CA GLY A 52 -13.24 17.89 -16.72
C GLY A 52 -13.52 17.29 -15.34
N ARG A 53 -14.46 17.90 -14.64
CA ARG A 53 -14.90 17.48 -13.30
C ARG A 53 -16.23 16.76 -13.39
N TYR A 54 -16.29 15.57 -12.87
CA TYR A 54 -17.49 14.72 -12.78
C TYR A 54 -18.01 14.77 -11.35
N THR A 55 -19.11 15.45 -11.11
CA THR A 55 -19.75 15.49 -9.80
C THR A 55 -20.56 14.20 -9.60
N LEU A 56 -20.16 13.42 -8.58
CA LEU A 56 -20.73 12.12 -8.30
C LEU A 56 -21.43 12.14 -6.94
N THR A 57 -22.60 11.56 -6.88
CA THR A 57 -23.42 11.46 -5.65
C THR A 57 -23.44 10.05 -5.08
N ASP A 58 -22.88 9.09 -5.81
CA ASP A 58 -22.77 7.70 -5.38
C ASP A 58 -21.44 7.09 -5.85
N GLY A 59 -21.04 5.94 -5.27
CA GLY A 59 -19.88 5.18 -5.70
C GLY A 59 -20.08 4.55 -7.08
N LEU A 60 -18.96 4.21 -7.71
CA LEU A 60 -18.91 3.51 -9.00
C LEU A 60 -18.48 2.06 -8.78
N SER A 61 -18.90 1.17 -9.66
CA SER A 61 -18.47 -0.24 -9.65
C SER A 61 -18.13 -0.76 -11.04
N LEU A 62 -17.06 -1.54 -11.13
CA LEU A 62 -16.60 -2.25 -12.32
C LEU A 62 -16.41 -3.73 -11.99
N ASP A 63 -17.15 -4.60 -12.69
CA ASP A 63 -17.10 -6.05 -12.53
C ASP A 63 -16.99 -6.74 -13.91
N VAL A 64 -16.13 -6.22 -14.78
CA VAL A 64 -15.86 -6.76 -16.12
C VAL A 64 -14.35 -6.87 -16.32
N ASP A 65 -13.89 -8.07 -16.67
CA ASP A 65 -12.47 -8.34 -16.88
C ASP A 65 -11.88 -7.59 -18.09
N GLY A 66 -10.61 -7.22 -17.98
CA GLY A 66 -9.83 -6.70 -19.11
C GLY A 66 -10.21 -5.29 -19.56
N VAL A 67 -10.98 -4.54 -18.78
CA VAL A 67 -11.39 -3.17 -19.10
C VAL A 67 -10.27 -2.18 -18.75
N THR A 68 -10.09 -1.18 -19.62
CA THR A 68 -9.26 -0.01 -19.33
C THR A 68 -10.13 1.20 -19.07
N VAL A 69 -9.98 1.86 -17.92
CA VAL A 69 -10.57 3.17 -17.63
C VAL A 69 -9.47 4.22 -17.68
N ARG A 70 -9.60 5.18 -18.60
CA ARG A 70 -8.58 6.19 -18.85
C ARG A 70 -9.16 7.61 -18.84
N GLY A 71 -8.53 8.49 -18.07
CA GLY A 71 -8.77 9.94 -18.10
C GLY A 71 -7.79 10.69 -19.00
N ALA A 72 -7.85 12.02 -18.92
CA ALA A 72 -6.97 12.96 -19.59
C ALA A 72 -5.78 13.43 -18.72
N GLY A 73 -5.48 12.71 -17.67
CA GLY A 73 -4.43 13.01 -16.68
C GLY A 73 -5.00 13.27 -15.28
N MET A 74 -4.16 13.11 -14.25
CA MET A 74 -4.53 13.27 -12.83
C MET A 74 -5.12 14.66 -12.48
N ASP A 75 -4.78 15.66 -13.25
CA ASP A 75 -5.29 17.02 -13.08
C ASP A 75 -6.30 17.41 -14.18
N GLY A 76 -6.39 16.61 -15.23
CA GLY A 76 -7.28 16.81 -16.35
C GLY A 76 -8.68 16.24 -16.15
N THR A 77 -8.78 15.06 -15.56
CA THR A 77 -10.04 14.34 -15.30
C THR A 77 -10.19 14.08 -13.81
N VAL A 78 -11.25 14.60 -13.20
CA VAL A 78 -11.50 14.50 -11.75
C VAL A 78 -12.88 13.93 -11.49
N LEU A 79 -12.94 12.79 -10.82
CA LEU A 79 -14.14 12.21 -10.25
C LEU A 79 -14.33 12.80 -8.84
N ASP A 80 -15.29 13.71 -8.69
CA ASP A 80 -15.52 14.49 -7.46
C ASP A 80 -16.69 13.90 -6.66
N PHE A 81 -16.35 13.26 -5.55
CA PHE A 81 -17.27 12.62 -4.62
C PHE A 81 -17.70 13.53 -3.45
N THR A 82 -17.40 14.83 -3.49
CA THR A 82 -17.80 15.77 -2.43
C THR A 82 -19.31 15.74 -2.14
N ALA A 83 -20.11 15.43 -3.15
CA ALA A 83 -21.57 15.33 -3.04
C ALA A 83 -22.07 13.88 -2.78
N GLN A 84 -21.17 12.93 -2.52
CA GLN A 84 -21.57 11.52 -2.29
C GLN A 84 -22.52 11.42 -1.09
N GLU A 85 -23.68 10.81 -1.30
CA GLU A 85 -24.72 10.67 -0.27
C GLU A 85 -24.56 9.39 0.55
N GLY A 86 -24.22 8.27 -0.10
CA GLY A 86 -23.94 7.00 0.52
C GLY A 86 -22.60 6.97 1.27
N SER A 87 -22.38 5.94 2.05
CA SER A 87 -21.07 5.51 2.53
C SER A 87 -20.57 4.44 1.57
N GLY A 88 -19.30 4.49 1.19
CA GLY A 88 -18.71 3.47 0.34
C GLY A 88 -17.55 4.02 -0.45
N GLU A 89 -16.98 3.17 -1.25
CA GLU A 89 -15.82 3.47 -2.08
C GLU A 89 -16.18 4.49 -3.17
N GLY A 90 -15.18 5.22 -3.63
CA GLY A 90 -15.32 6.03 -4.84
C GLY A 90 -15.46 5.14 -6.08
N LEU A 91 -14.57 4.15 -6.24
CA LEU A 91 -14.65 3.13 -7.28
C LEU A 91 -14.33 1.75 -6.69
N LEU A 92 -15.25 0.82 -6.86
CA LEU A 92 -15.06 -0.61 -6.54
C LEU A 92 -14.74 -1.39 -7.82
N VAL A 93 -13.70 -2.23 -7.79
CA VAL A 93 -13.30 -3.14 -8.87
C VAL A 93 -13.28 -4.57 -8.33
N THR A 94 -14.00 -5.48 -8.96
CA THR A 94 -14.05 -6.89 -8.56
C THR A 94 -13.67 -7.86 -9.68
N SER A 95 -13.12 -7.32 -10.76
CA SER A 95 -12.76 -8.04 -11.99
C SER A 95 -11.27 -8.02 -12.27
N ASP A 96 -10.81 -9.00 -13.03
CA ASP A 96 -9.40 -9.21 -13.35
C ASP A 96 -8.93 -8.40 -14.55
N ASN A 97 -7.61 -8.24 -14.66
CA ASN A 97 -6.95 -7.63 -15.81
C ASN A 97 -7.38 -6.18 -16.09
N VAL A 98 -7.82 -5.45 -15.09
CA VAL A 98 -8.26 -4.05 -15.21
C VAL A 98 -7.07 -3.10 -15.18
N THR A 99 -7.16 -2.04 -16.00
CA THR A 99 -6.22 -0.92 -15.99
C THR A 99 -6.95 0.38 -15.70
N LEU A 100 -6.57 1.04 -14.61
CA LEU A 100 -7.07 2.36 -14.21
C LEU A 100 -5.94 3.38 -14.40
N ARG A 101 -6.16 4.40 -15.24
CA ARG A 101 -5.07 5.33 -15.52
C ARG A 101 -5.49 6.76 -15.82
N ASP A 102 -4.62 7.69 -15.45
CA ASP A 102 -4.69 9.09 -15.89
C ASP A 102 -5.93 9.85 -15.43
N PHE A 103 -6.41 9.63 -14.21
CA PHE A 103 -7.51 10.41 -13.61
C PHE A 103 -7.35 10.56 -12.09
N ALA A 104 -8.20 11.39 -11.51
CA ALA A 104 -8.24 11.61 -10.07
C ALA A 104 -9.61 11.31 -9.46
N LEU A 105 -9.57 10.94 -8.16
CA LEU A 105 -10.72 10.93 -7.26
C LEU A 105 -10.51 11.98 -6.17
N GLU A 106 -11.55 12.74 -5.89
CA GLU A 106 -11.54 13.71 -4.81
C GLU A 106 -12.69 13.47 -3.83
N ASN A 107 -12.37 13.48 -2.54
CA ASN A 107 -13.30 13.43 -1.41
C ASN A 107 -14.28 12.24 -1.37
N PRO A 108 -13.89 11.00 -1.71
CA PRO A 108 -14.78 9.87 -1.47
C PRO A 108 -15.04 9.72 0.04
N LYS A 109 -16.25 9.29 0.42
CA LYS A 109 -16.60 9.09 1.85
C LYS A 109 -15.97 7.84 2.46
N GLY A 110 -15.81 6.80 1.66
CA GLY A 110 -15.08 5.60 2.00
C GLY A 110 -13.71 5.57 1.31
N ASP A 111 -13.27 4.38 0.92
CA ASP A 111 -12.01 4.20 0.21
C ASP A 111 -12.03 4.91 -1.16
N GLY A 112 -10.88 5.35 -1.61
CA GLY A 112 -10.76 5.97 -2.94
C GLY A 112 -11.07 4.98 -4.04
N ILE A 113 -10.13 4.10 -4.34
CA ILE A 113 -10.31 2.98 -5.26
C ILE A 113 -10.02 1.70 -4.51
N LYS A 114 -11.03 0.85 -4.37
CA LYS A 114 -10.89 -0.48 -3.81
C LYS A 114 -10.96 -1.52 -4.91
N SER A 115 -9.99 -2.42 -4.97
CA SER A 115 -10.10 -3.64 -5.76
C SER A 115 -10.04 -4.86 -4.84
N LYS A 116 -10.98 -5.78 -5.00
CA LYS A 116 -11.07 -6.97 -4.19
C LYS A 116 -11.10 -8.23 -5.04
N GLY A 117 -10.09 -9.09 -4.85
CA GLY A 117 -9.95 -10.31 -5.64
C GLY A 117 -9.71 -10.02 -7.12
N ALA A 118 -9.23 -8.84 -7.46
CA ALA A 118 -8.96 -8.40 -8.82
C ALA A 118 -7.50 -8.71 -9.19
N ASP A 119 -7.28 -9.78 -9.92
CA ASP A 119 -5.94 -10.18 -10.34
C ASP A 119 -5.43 -9.36 -11.53
N ASN A 120 -4.12 -9.15 -11.59
CA ASN A 120 -3.45 -8.36 -12.63
C ASN A 120 -4.02 -6.95 -12.78
N ILE A 121 -4.17 -6.23 -11.67
CA ILE A 121 -4.69 -4.86 -11.67
C ILE A 121 -3.57 -3.83 -11.78
N VAL A 122 -3.82 -2.78 -12.57
CA VAL A 122 -2.88 -1.67 -12.79
C VAL A 122 -3.51 -0.34 -12.39
N TYR A 123 -2.81 0.40 -11.53
CA TYR A 123 -3.08 1.80 -11.19
C TYR A 123 -1.93 2.65 -11.74
N TYR A 124 -2.17 3.36 -12.82
CA TYR A 124 -1.14 4.17 -13.45
C TYR A 124 -1.51 5.65 -13.45
N ARG A 125 -0.70 6.48 -12.79
CA ARG A 125 -0.94 7.93 -12.67
C ARG A 125 -2.37 8.21 -12.19
N ILE A 126 -2.71 7.61 -11.05
CA ILE A 126 -3.97 7.86 -10.32
C ILE A 126 -3.69 8.83 -9.18
N ARG A 127 -4.58 9.81 -8.99
CA ARG A 127 -4.56 10.68 -7.82
C ARG A 127 -5.80 10.47 -6.97
N VAL A 128 -5.61 10.29 -5.66
CA VAL A 128 -6.72 10.30 -4.70
C VAL A 128 -6.43 11.36 -3.64
N THR A 129 -7.39 12.23 -3.39
CA THR A 129 -7.18 13.37 -2.47
C THR A 129 -8.42 13.68 -1.66
N TRP A 130 -8.25 13.77 -0.34
CA TRP A 130 -9.22 14.44 0.53
C TRP A 130 -8.77 15.89 0.71
N THR A 131 -9.55 16.81 0.18
CA THR A 131 -9.15 18.23 0.02
C THR A 131 -9.21 19.03 1.32
N ASN A 132 -9.81 18.49 2.38
CA ASN A 132 -9.82 19.05 3.73
C ASN A 132 -8.51 18.79 4.52
N GLY A 133 -7.57 18.05 3.93
CA GLY A 133 -6.31 17.65 4.59
C GLY A 133 -6.49 16.49 5.56
N PRO A 134 -5.53 16.26 6.48
CA PRO A 134 -5.60 15.21 7.49
C PRO A 134 -6.83 15.37 8.39
N ASP A 135 -7.75 14.41 8.33
CA ASP A 135 -9.00 14.43 9.09
C ASP A 135 -9.48 12.99 9.35
N PRO A 136 -9.89 12.63 10.58
CA PRO A 136 -10.35 11.29 10.91
C PRO A 136 -11.66 10.88 10.21
N THR A 137 -12.37 11.83 9.60
CA THR A 137 -13.60 11.56 8.83
C THR A 137 -13.34 11.25 7.36
N ASN A 138 -12.11 11.37 6.90
CA ASN A 138 -11.73 10.96 5.56
C ASN A 138 -11.85 9.44 5.39
N GLY A 139 -11.98 8.97 4.15
CA GLY A 139 -11.93 7.55 3.85
C GLY A 139 -10.60 6.92 4.29
N ALA A 140 -10.63 5.61 4.54
CA ALA A 140 -9.50 4.92 5.12
C ALA A 140 -8.32 4.81 4.13
N TYR A 141 -8.58 4.35 2.92
CA TYR A 141 -7.54 4.01 1.94
C TYR A 141 -7.71 4.79 0.64
N GLY A 142 -6.60 5.30 0.10
CA GLY A 142 -6.63 5.95 -1.20
C GLY A 142 -6.67 4.95 -2.36
N ILE A 143 -5.65 4.12 -2.48
CA ILE A 143 -5.57 2.98 -3.41
C ILE A 143 -5.52 1.71 -2.56
N TYR A 144 -6.48 0.81 -2.77
CA TYR A 144 -6.74 -0.32 -1.89
C TYR A 144 -6.97 -1.63 -2.66
N PRO A 145 -5.93 -2.25 -3.24
CA PRO A 145 -6.00 -3.64 -3.67
C PRO A 145 -5.93 -4.60 -2.48
N VAL A 146 -6.83 -5.58 -2.46
CA VAL A 146 -6.89 -6.62 -1.44
C VAL A 146 -7.27 -7.98 -2.04
N GLU A 147 -6.65 -9.05 -1.53
CA GLU A 147 -6.88 -10.43 -2.01
C GLU A 147 -6.59 -10.58 -3.52
N SER A 148 -5.53 -9.94 -4.04
CA SER A 148 -5.19 -9.87 -5.45
C SER A 148 -3.81 -10.45 -5.75
N THR A 149 -3.61 -11.00 -6.95
CA THR A 149 -2.31 -11.44 -7.47
C THR A 149 -1.95 -10.61 -8.69
N GLY A 150 -0.72 -10.07 -8.72
CA GLY A 150 -0.31 -9.17 -9.80
C GLY A 150 -0.87 -7.76 -9.64
N VAL A 151 -0.25 -6.96 -8.76
CA VAL A 151 -0.66 -5.58 -8.48
C VAL A 151 0.45 -4.62 -8.90
N LEU A 152 0.13 -3.70 -9.80
CA LEU A 152 1.04 -2.62 -10.19
C LEU A 152 0.44 -1.25 -9.85
N VAL A 153 1.09 -0.52 -8.94
CA VAL A 153 0.82 0.89 -8.65
C VAL A 153 2.03 1.70 -9.12
N ASP A 154 1.86 2.51 -10.15
CA ASP A 154 2.94 3.31 -10.74
C ASP A 154 2.53 4.77 -10.96
N GLY A 155 3.29 5.69 -10.38
CA GLY A 155 3.08 7.12 -10.53
C GLY A 155 1.82 7.66 -9.85
N ALA A 156 1.33 6.98 -8.82
CA ALA A 156 0.17 7.43 -8.06
C ALA A 156 0.50 8.60 -7.12
N LYS A 157 -0.52 9.40 -6.78
CA LYS A 157 -0.42 10.42 -5.73
C LYS A 157 -1.61 10.32 -4.79
N VAL A 158 -1.36 10.09 -3.49
CA VAL A 158 -2.43 9.97 -2.51
C VAL A 158 -2.22 10.92 -1.33
N THR A 159 -3.28 11.62 -0.94
CA THR A 159 -3.23 12.63 0.13
C THR A 159 -4.48 12.60 1.01
N GLY A 160 -4.28 12.52 2.32
CA GLY A 160 -5.32 12.74 3.33
C GLY A 160 -6.08 11.50 3.76
N ALA A 161 -5.64 10.29 3.42
CA ALA A 161 -6.24 9.04 3.88
C ALA A 161 -6.14 8.89 5.41
N SER A 162 -7.24 8.50 6.07
CA SER A 162 -7.30 8.36 7.52
C SER A 162 -6.72 7.04 8.04
N ASP A 163 -6.27 6.19 7.13
CA ASP A 163 -5.53 4.95 7.41
C ASP A 163 -4.28 4.91 6.51
N ALA A 164 -4.34 4.45 5.29
CA ALA A 164 -3.17 4.44 4.41
C ALA A 164 -3.41 5.10 3.05
N GLY A 165 -2.42 5.85 2.57
CA GLY A 165 -2.46 6.41 1.22
C GLY A 165 -2.53 5.33 0.15
N ILE A 166 -1.55 4.44 0.12
CA ILE A 166 -1.50 3.26 -0.73
C ILE A 166 -1.43 2.04 0.18
N TYR A 167 -2.46 1.23 0.17
CA TYR A 167 -2.53 -0.02 0.92
C TYR A 167 -2.59 -1.19 -0.05
N VAL A 168 -1.78 -2.20 0.18
CA VAL A 168 -1.86 -3.50 -0.51
C VAL A 168 -1.95 -4.59 0.53
N GLY A 169 -3.09 -5.26 0.61
CA GLY A 169 -3.34 -6.27 1.63
C GLY A 169 -3.63 -7.65 1.07
N GLN A 170 -3.13 -8.70 1.77
CA GLN A 170 -3.48 -10.08 1.50
C GLN A 170 -3.25 -10.49 0.03
N SER A 171 -2.23 -9.92 -0.59
CA SER A 171 -1.97 -9.95 -2.02
C SER A 171 -0.59 -10.54 -2.33
N ASP A 172 -0.34 -10.85 -3.60
CA ASP A 172 0.90 -11.45 -4.07
C ASP A 172 1.40 -10.80 -5.37
N GLN A 173 2.71 -10.83 -5.63
CA GLN A 173 3.35 -10.26 -6.83
C GLN A 173 3.02 -8.77 -7.02
N ILE A 174 3.57 -7.93 -6.16
CA ILE A 174 3.20 -6.52 -6.00
C ILE A 174 4.36 -5.62 -6.40
N THR A 175 4.08 -4.56 -7.16
CA THR A 175 4.99 -3.41 -7.32
C THR A 175 4.27 -2.11 -7.00
N VAL A 176 4.83 -1.34 -6.06
CA VAL A 176 4.44 0.05 -5.78
C VAL A 176 5.65 0.93 -6.06
N ARG A 177 5.56 1.77 -7.10
CA ARG A 177 6.71 2.58 -7.50
C ARG A 177 6.35 3.97 -8.03
N ASN A 178 7.36 4.86 -8.07
CA ASN A 178 7.26 6.22 -8.62
C ASN A 178 6.10 7.04 -8.05
N SER A 179 5.61 6.67 -6.86
CA SER A 179 4.38 7.19 -6.28
C SER A 179 4.67 8.15 -5.12
N ILE A 180 3.71 9.01 -4.81
CA ILE A 180 3.78 9.98 -3.72
C ILE A 180 2.64 9.71 -2.75
N ALA A 181 2.97 9.34 -1.52
CA ALA A 181 2.02 9.24 -0.42
C ALA A 181 2.30 10.35 0.59
N GLU A 182 1.38 11.30 0.71
CA GLU A 182 1.60 12.54 1.43
C GLU A 182 0.45 12.86 2.39
N ALA A 183 0.77 13.21 3.63
CA ALA A 183 -0.21 13.66 4.63
C ALA A 183 -1.34 12.65 4.91
N ASN A 184 -1.01 11.36 4.93
CA ASN A 184 -1.88 10.26 5.35
C ASN A 184 -1.51 9.82 6.78
N VAL A 185 -2.23 8.86 7.36
CA VAL A 185 -1.75 8.20 8.59
C VAL A 185 -0.57 7.31 8.21
N ALA A 186 -0.75 6.27 7.44
CA ALA A 186 0.38 5.58 6.81
C ALA A 186 0.54 6.04 5.36
N GLY A 187 1.77 6.20 4.91
CA GLY A 187 2.02 6.54 3.51
C GLY A 187 1.74 5.36 2.59
N ILE A 188 2.49 4.28 2.77
CA ILE A 188 2.38 3.03 2.01
C ILE A 188 2.33 1.87 3.00
N GLU A 189 1.37 0.96 2.83
CA GLU A 189 1.23 -0.26 3.61
C GLU A 189 1.27 -1.51 2.73
N ILE A 190 2.06 -2.49 3.18
CA ILE A 190 2.08 -3.86 2.65
C ILE A 190 1.69 -4.76 3.81
N GLU A 191 0.42 -5.21 3.81
CA GLU A 191 -0.15 -5.98 4.90
C GLU A 191 -0.44 -7.42 4.48
N ASN A 192 0.04 -8.42 5.24
CA ASN A 192 -0.20 -9.84 4.98
C ASN A 192 0.04 -10.24 3.50
N SER A 193 0.99 -9.61 2.86
CA SER A 193 1.23 -9.70 1.43
C SER A 193 2.63 -10.23 1.12
N ARG A 194 2.81 -10.77 -0.08
CA ARG A 194 4.05 -11.44 -0.46
C ARG A 194 4.61 -10.93 -1.76
N ASN A 195 5.92 -11.15 -1.93
CA ASN A 195 6.63 -10.87 -3.17
C ASN A 195 6.41 -9.40 -3.62
N ALA A 196 6.60 -8.47 -2.69
CA ALA A 196 6.34 -7.04 -2.91
C ALA A 196 7.63 -6.24 -3.14
N LEU A 197 7.62 -5.43 -4.19
CA LEU A 197 8.64 -4.42 -4.48
C LEU A 197 8.07 -3.02 -4.26
N VAL A 198 8.63 -2.30 -3.28
CA VAL A 198 8.26 -0.92 -2.95
C VAL A 198 9.48 -0.05 -3.23
N GLU A 199 9.48 0.64 -4.38
CA GLU A 199 10.67 1.36 -4.82
C GLU A 199 10.41 2.72 -5.47
N HIS A 200 11.37 3.64 -5.39
CA HIS A 200 11.32 4.96 -6.02
C HIS A 200 10.10 5.80 -5.63
N ASN A 201 9.57 5.59 -4.43
CA ASN A 201 8.43 6.34 -3.91
C ASN A 201 8.87 7.50 -3.01
N ILE A 202 7.98 8.44 -2.82
CA ILE A 202 8.09 9.50 -1.82
C ILE A 202 7.00 9.28 -0.77
N ALA A 203 7.39 8.92 0.46
CA ALA A 203 6.49 8.89 1.61
C ALA A 203 6.83 10.06 2.53
N THR A 204 5.97 11.07 2.56
CA THR A 204 6.27 12.33 3.26
C THR A 204 5.08 12.91 3.97
N ARG A 205 5.33 13.59 5.09
CA ARG A 205 4.29 14.24 5.90
C ARG A 205 3.16 13.31 6.36
N ASN A 206 3.39 12.00 6.40
CA ASN A 206 2.47 11.04 7.00
C ASN A 206 2.73 10.93 8.51
N THR A 207 1.92 10.19 9.25
CA THR A 207 2.24 9.79 10.62
C THR A 207 3.33 8.73 10.62
N GLY A 208 3.21 7.71 9.74
CA GLY A 208 4.22 6.72 9.41
C GLY A 208 4.47 6.67 7.90
N GLY A 209 5.72 6.46 7.46
CA GLY A 209 6.09 6.51 6.05
C GLY A 209 5.73 5.24 5.28
N ILE A 210 6.50 4.15 5.44
CA ILE A 210 6.27 2.86 4.78
C ILE A 210 6.17 1.78 5.85
N LEU A 211 5.06 1.04 5.87
CA LEU A 211 4.76 0.03 6.87
C LEU A 211 4.61 -1.34 6.19
N VAL A 212 5.38 -2.33 6.65
CA VAL A 212 5.31 -3.72 6.18
C VAL A 212 4.96 -4.59 7.37
N PHE A 213 3.78 -5.21 7.37
CA PHE A 213 3.35 -5.91 8.56
C PHE A 213 2.32 -7.02 8.31
N ASP A 214 2.22 -7.90 9.30
CA ASP A 214 1.20 -8.93 9.32
C ASP A 214 0.29 -8.78 10.52
N LEU A 215 -0.99 -9.06 10.30
CA LEU A 215 -2.04 -9.10 11.32
C LEU A 215 -2.66 -10.50 11.44
N PRO A 216 -3.09 -10.89 12.64
CA PRO A 216 -3.82 -12.14 12.85
C PRO A 216 -5.28 -12.04 12.37
N GLY A 217 -5.90 -13.21 12.15
CA GLY A 217 -7.34 -13.32 11.93
C GLY A 217 -7.85 -12.88 10.56
N LEU A 218 -6.94 -12.64 9.61
CA LEU A 218 -7.29 -12.32 8.22
C LEU A 218 -7.39 -13.60 7.38
N PRO A 219 -8.14 -13.58 6.26
CA PRO A 219 -8.25 -14.72 5.34
C PRO A 219 -6.89 -15.20 4.84
N VAL A 220 -5.98 -14.29 4.47
CA VAL A 220 -4.60 -14.58 4.12
C VAL A 220 -3.69 -14.09 5.23
N MET A 221 -2.90 -14.98 5.79
CA MET A 221 -1.92 -14.68 6.84
C MET A 221 -0.51 -15.04 6.39
N GLY A 222 0.47 -14.36 6.98
CA GLY A 222 1.88 -14.61 6.75
C GLY A 222 2.38 -13.95 5.47
N GLY A 223 2.70 -12.67 5.52
CA GLY A 223 3.39 -11.92 4.49
C GLY A 223 4.89 -12.26 4.42
N GLY A 224 5.55 -11.81 3.36
CA GLY A 224 6.98 -11.99 3.24
C GLY A 224 7.57 -11.72 1.85
N ASN A 225 8.90 -11.81 1.77
CA ASN A 225 9.66 -11.49 0.55
C ASN A 225 9.36 -10.06 0.07
N VAL A 226 9.57 -9.07 0.92
CA VAL A 226 9.30 -7.66 0.63
C VAL A 226 10.62 -6.89 0.48
N ILE A 227 10.74 -6.11 -0.59
CA ILE A 227 11.86 -5.19 -0.79
C ILE A 227 11.35 -3.76 -0.69
N VAL A 228 11.92 -2.98 0.25
CA VAL A 228 11.72 -1.54 0.39
C VAL A 228 13.01 -0.85 0.01
N ALA A 229 13.11 -0.34 -1.22
CA ALA A 229 14.36 0.16 -1.74
C ALA A 229 14.23 1.46 -2.54
N ASN A 230 15.29 2.27 -2.53
CA ASN A 230 15.38 3.50 -3.35
C ASN A 230 14.25 4.53 -3.09
N ASN A 231 13.62 4.51 -1.91
CA ASN A 231 12.56 5.44 -1.57
C ASN A 231 13.12 6.69 -0.86
N LEU A 232 12.36 7.77 -0.95
CA LEU A 232 12.54 8.97 -0.14
C LEU A 232 11.48 8.97 0.96
N VAL A 233 11.90 8.68 2.20
CA VAL A 233 11.02 8.56 3.37
C VAL A 233 11.34 9.71 4.33
N VAL A 234 10.65 10.84 4.17
CA VAL A 234 11.07 12.08 4.80
C VAL A 234 9.93 12.84 5.48
N ALA A 235 10.25 13.45 6.61
CA ALA A 235 9.35 14.34 7.33
C ALA A 235 7.99 13.71 7.66
N ASN A 236 7.97 12.43 8.02
CA ASN A 236 6.73 11.77 8.44
C ASN A 236 6.43 12.13 9.90
N ASP A 237 5.91 13.32 10.10
CA ASP A 237 5.71 13.96 11.40
C ASP A 237 4.29 14.53 11.58
N THR A 238 3.32 14.03 10.81
CA THR A 238 1.92 14.40 10.98
C THR A 238 1.35 13.71 12.22
N ALA A 239 0.66 14.45 13.07
CA ALA A 239 -0.06 13.87 14.20
C ALA A 239 -1.01 12.77 13.71
N ASN A 240 -1.05 11.65 14.43
CA ASN A 240 -1.93 10.54 14.05
C ASN A 240 -3.40 10.98 14.12
N PHE A 241 -4.10 10.89 13.00
CA PHE A 241 -5.50 11.26 12.87
C PHE A 241 -6.41 10.07 12.51
N ALA A 242 -5.90 8.85 12.64
CA ALA A 242 -6.71 7.65 12.43
C ALA A 242 -7.93 7.64 13.39
N PRO A 243 -9.09 7.14 12.95
CA PRO A 243 -10.23 6.94 13.82
C PRO A 243 -9.85 6.03 15.00
N PRO A 244 -10.32 6.34 16.23
CA PRO A 244 -10.05 5.50 17.38
C PRO A 244 -10.53 4.06 17.17
N GLY A 245 -9.67 3.10 17.48
CA GLY A 245 -9.95 1.67 17.35
C GLY A 245 -9.38 1.03 16.07
N ASN A 246 -8.95 1.81 15.11
CA ASN A 246 -8.18 1.29 13.97
C ASN A 246 -6.77 0.89 14.44
N ILE A 247 -6.19 -0.13 13.84
CA ILE A 247 -4.83 -0.60 14.17
C ILE A 247 -3.81 0.50 13.95
N VAL A 248 -3.92 1.23 12.87
CA VAL A 248 -3.01 2.34 12.55
C VAL A 248 -3.11 3.53 13.51
N ALA A 249 -4.14 3.60 14.36
CA ALA A 249 -4.16 4.56 15.49
C ALA A 249 -3.03 4.32 16.49
N GLY A 250 -2.43 3.12 16.46
CA GLY A 250 -1.23 2.77 17.22
C GLY A 250 0.10 3.15 16.56
N VAL A 251 0.08 3.58 15.30
CA VAL A 251 1.29 4.03 14.60
C VAL A 251 1.81 5.30 15.24
N ARG A 252 3.07 5.28 15.63
CA ARG A 252 3.71 6.40 16.31
C ARG A 252 4.08 7.48 15.28
N ARG A 253 3.69 8.73 15.57
CA ARG A 253 4.10 9.89 14.78
C ARG A 253 5.64 9.92 14.64
N GLY A 254 6.13 10.07 13.45
CA GLY A 254 7.56 10.12 13.21
C GLY A 254 8.21 8.77 12.94
N THR A 255 7.44 7.76 12.59
CA THR A 255 7.97 6.48 12.09
C THR A 255 8.30 6.58 10.61
N GLY A 256 9.54 6.31 10.23
CA GLY A 256 9.95 6.28 8.82
C GLY A 256 9.52 4.99 8.12
N ILE A 257 10.27 3.91 8.33
CA ILE A 257 9.94 2.57 7.84
C ILE A 257 9.68 1.66 9.04
N MET A 258 8.60 0.90 9.03
CA MET A 258 8.30 -0.09 10.08
C MET A 258 8.14 -1.48 9.48
N VAL A 259 8.75 -2.45 10.13
CA VAL A 259 8.49 -3.89 9.88
C VAL A 259 7.93 -4.50 11.15
N MET A 260 6.75 -5.11 11.07
CA MET A 260 6.11 -5.78 12.20
C MET A 260 5.60 -7.17 11.79
N ALA A 261 6.07 -8.20 12.49
CA ALA A 261 5.56 -9.58 12.34
C ALA A 261 5.59 -10.12 10.89
N ASN A 262 6.50 -9.67 10.05
CA ASN A 262 6.62 -10.07 8.63
C ASN A 262 7.94 -10.81 8.40
N ASP A 263 8.00 -11.70 7.41
CA ASP A 263 9.14 -12.60 7.17
C ASP A 263 9.86 -12.29 5.85
N GLY A 264 11.18 -12.07 5.90
CA GLY A 264 11.98 -11.81 4.71
C GLY A 264 11.76 -10.40 4.14
N VAL A 265 12.19 -9.37 4.87
CA VAL A 265 12.09 -7.96 4.43
C VAL A 265 13.49 -7.39 4.23
N LEU A 266 13.76 -6.87 3.04
CA LEU A 266 15.00 -6.13 2.74
C LEU A 266 14.72 -4.63 2.69
N ILE A 267 15.47 -3.84 3.48
CA ILE A 267 15.40 -2.37 3.51
C ILE A 267 16.75 -1.83 3.07
N GLU A 268 16.84 -1.25 1.88
CA GLU A 268 18.12 -0.77 1.34
C GLU A 268 18.00 0.44 0.41
N ASN A 269 19.09 1.18 0.28
CA ASN A 269 19.22 2.31 -0.65
C ASN A 269 18.14 3.41 -0.49
N ASN A 270 17.47 3.48 0.67
CA ASN A 270 16.50 4.54 0.94
C ASN A 270 17.20 5.79 1.49
N ILE A 271 16.62 6.94 1.23
CA ILE A 271 16.95 8.19 1.93
C ILE A 271 15.88 8.41 2.99
N ILE A 272 16.28 8.37 4.27
CA ILE A 272 15.37 8.44 5.41
C ILE A 272 15.79 9.62 6.27
N ASP A 273 14.95 10.67 6.32
CA ASP A 273 15.28 11.93 6.98
C ASP A 273 14.05 12.52 7.69
N GLU A 274 14.27 13.26 8.76
CA GLU A 274 13.21 13.98 9.48
C GLU A 274 12.05 13.07 9.96
N ASN A 275 12.37 11.87 10.44
CA ASN A 275 11.41 10.97 11.07
C ASN A 275 11.69 10.93 12.59
N PRO A 276 10.99 11.76 13.39
CA PRO A 276 11.42 12.05 14.77
C PRO A 276 11.29 10.89 15.75
N THR A 277 10.46 9.88 15.50
CA THR A 277 10.42 8.70 16.38
C THR A 277 11.54 7.72 16.03
N ALA A 278 11.60 7.23 14.81
CA ALA A 278 12.67 6.36 14.36
C ALA A 278 12.71 6.29 12.83
N PRO A 279 13.85 6.42 12.18
CA PRO A 279 14.01 6.15 10.76
C PRO A 279 13.57 4.74 10.34
N ILE A 280 13.99 3.71 11.08
CA ILE A 280 13.57 2.31 10.88
C ILE A 280 13.19 1.69 12.22
N MET A 281 12.02 1.02 12.27
CA MET A 281 11.55 0.24 13.41
C MET A 281 11.31 -1.20 12.98
N VAL A 282 11.85 -2.17 13.75
CA VAL A 282 11.62 -3.61 13.57
C VAL A 282 11.06 -4.14 14.87
N ILE A 283 9.80 -4.59 14.86
CA ILE A 283 9.06 -4.92 16.08
C ILE A 283 8.17 -6.15 15.92
N ALA A 284 7.91 -6.83 17.00
CA ALA A 284 6.91 -7.88 17.08
C ALA A 284 5.49 -7.28 17.22
N TYR A 285 4.49 -8.05 16.81
CA TYR A 285 3.09 -7.73 17.10
C TYR A 285 2.80 -7.93 18.60
N THR A 286 2.13 -6.98 19.24
CA THR A 286 2.01 -6.94 20.70
C THR A 286 0.59 -7.12 21.23
N GLN A 287 -0.44 -7.07 20.35
CA GLN A 287 -1.81 -7.27 20.79
C GLN A 287 -2.14 -8.77 20.95
N PRO A 288 -3.10 -9.15 21.79
CA PRO A 288 -3.53 -10.54 21.90
C PRO A 288 -4.04 -11.11 20.56
N TRP A 289 -3.76 -12.37 20.29
CA TRP A 289 -4.26 -13.11 19.12
C TRP A 289 -4.69 -14.52 19.55
N GLU A 290 -5.61 -15.13 18.78
CA GLU A 290 -6.15 -16.47 19.07
C GLU A 290 -5.69 -17.53 18.05
N ASP A 291 -5.31 -17.13 16.82
CA ASP A 291 -4.91 -18.07 15.77
C ASP A 291 -3.48 -18.55 15.99
N GLU A 292 -3.31 -19.83 16.35
CA GLU A 292 -2.01 -20.46 16.59
C GLU A 292 -1.09 -20.48 15.34
N ARG A 293 -1.62 -20.25 14.15
CA ARG A 293 -0.85 -20.17 12.91
C ARG A 293 -0.17 -18.82 12.73
N TYR A 294 -0.60 -17.81 13.48
CA TYR A 294 -0.04 -16.47 13.36
C TYR A 294 1.38 -16.41 13.93
N GLN A 295 2.27 -15.81 13.16
CA GLN A 295 3.66 -15.56 13.55
C GLN A 295 3.81 -14.08 13.95
N PRO A 296 3.95 -13.77 15.25
CA PRO A 296 3.98 -12.36 15.72
C PRO A 296 5.36 -11.70 15.59
N PHE A 297 6.38 -12.43 15.19
CA PHE A 297 7.76 -11.92 15.18
C PHE A 297 8.19 -11.46 13.78
N PRO A 298 8.96 -10.36 13.67
CA PRO A 298 9.68 -10.05 12.45
C PRO A 298 10.79 -11.09 12.26
N LEU A 299 10.81 -11.77 11.11
CA LEU A 299 11.80 -12.79 10.80
C LEU A 299 12.59 -12.40 9.55
N ASN A 300 13.86 -12.77 9.51
CA ASN A 300 14.72 -12.58 8.35
C ASN A 300 14.70 -11.14 7.77
N VAL A 301 14.59 -10.14 8.65
CA VAL A 301 14.66 -8.74 8.26
C VAL A 301 16.11 -8.36 8.01
N VAL A 302 16.40 -7.76 6.87
CA VAL A 302 17.74 -7.32 6.48
C VAL A 302 17.76 -5.82 6.28
N VAL A 303 18.63 -5.14 7.02
CA VAL A 303 18.90 -3.70 6.82
C VAL A 303 20.22 -3.56 6.07
N GLY A 304 20.12 -3.19 4.80
CA GLY A 304 21.26 -2.88 3.92
C GLY A 304 21.73 -1.43 4.04
N ASP A 305 22.42 -0.98 3.00
CA ASP A 305 22.87 0.42 2.91
C ASP A 305 21.68 1.36 2.78
N ASN A 306 21.55 2.32 3.70
CA ASN A 306 20.60 3.40 3.63
C ASN A 306 21.28 4.72 3.99
N ILE A 307 20.74 5.83 3.51
CA ILE A 307 21.21 7.17 3.85
C ILE A 307 20.28 7.71 4.94
N TYR A 308 20.85 7.96 6.11
CA TYR A 308 20.12 8.50 7.26
C TYR A 308 20.43 9.98 7.42
N GLY A 309 19.39 10.81 7.44
CA GLY A 309 19.47 12.20 7.83
C GLY A 309 19.18 12.41 9.32
N ARG A 310 18.41 13.43 9.66
CA ARG A 310 17.94 13.67 11.04
C ARG A 310 16.78 12.76 11.39
N GLY A 311 16.66 12.39 12.67
CA GLY A 311 15.55 11.60 13.18
C GLY A 311 15.84 11.03 14.56
N GLY A 312 14.86 10.40 15.19
CA GLY A 312 15.00 9.86 16.53
C GLY A 312 15.15 10.91 17.65
N ASP A 313 14.84 12.16 17.37
CA ASP A 313 15.04 13.31 18.27
C ASP A 313 13.79 13.68 19.10
N ASP A 314 12.63 13.17 18.70
CA ASP A 314 11.36 13.29 19.48
C ASP A 314 10.56 11.97 19.39
N PRO A 315 11.10 10.86 19.93
CA PRO A 315 10.46 9.57 19.81
C PRO A 315 9.20 9.47 20.67
N GLN A 316 8.12 9.04 20.05
CA GLN A 316 6.84 8.80 20.74
C GLN A 316 6.84 7.42 21.42
N LEU A 317 7.85 7.18 22.25
CA LEU A 317 8.06 5.97 23.04
C LEU A 317 7.91 6.28 24.53
N ASP A 318 7.45 5.33 25.33
CA ASP A 318 7.43 5.45 26.77
C ASP A 318 8.88 5.62 27.30
N GLY A 319 9.14 6.77 27.93
CA GLY A 319 10.50 7.13 28.35
C GLY A 319 11.40 7.66 27.22
N GLY A 320 10.83 8.03 26.08
CA GLY A 320 11.55 8.53 24.90
C GLY A 320 12.52 9.67 25.20
N GLU A 321 12.12 10.66 26.02
CA GLU A 321 13.00 11.76 26.44
C GLU A 321 14.26 11.26 27.16
N MET A 322 14.12 10.25 28.02
CA MET A 322 15.26 9.65 28.74
C MET A 322 16.17 8.91 27.78
N LEU A 323 15.60 8.20 26.79
CA LEU A 323 16.37 7.51 25.74
C LEU A 323 17.15 8.53 24.92
N VAL A 324 16.52 9.58 24.42
CA VAL A 324 17.18 10.67 23.66
C VAL A 324 18.32 11.26 24.45
N ALA A 325 18.13 11.55 25.75
CA ALA A 325 19.18 12.07 26.62
C ALA A 325 20.35 11.06 26.78
N ALA A 326 20.04 9.77 26.92
CA ALA A 326 21.05 8.70 27.05
C ALA A 326 21.88 8.50 25.79
N PHE A 327 21.29 8.73 24.60
CA PHE A 327 21.96 8.64 23.30
C PHE A 327 22.58 9.98 22.83
N GLY A 328 22.54 11.03 23.65
CA GLY A 328 23.22 12.31 23.38
C GLY A 328 22.46 13.25 22.46
N GLY A 329 21.13 13.14 22.35
CA GLY A 329 20.27 14.10 21.66
C GLY A 329 19.38 13.52 20.55
N SER A 330 19.67 12.32 20.07
CA SER A 330 18.82 11.58 19.15
C SER A 330 19.08 10.08 19.24
N LEU A 331 18.07 9.27 18.99
CA LEU A 331 18.21 7.82 18.87
C LEU A 331 18.96 7.44 17.59
N PRO A 332 19.74 6.35 17.60
CA PRO A 332 20.28 5.79 16.36
C PRO A 332 19.16 5.37 15.38
N PRO A 333 19.43 5.38 14.05
CA PRO A 333 18.39 5.24 13.04
C PRO A 333 17.62 3.92 13.04
N VAL A 334 18.25 2.81 13.43
CA VAL A 334 17.58 1.50 13.45
C VAL A 334 17.21 1.14 14.88
N MET A 335 15.92 0.97 15.14
CA MET A 335 15.41 0.48 16.40
C MET A 335 14.82 -0.92 16.21
N TRP A 336 15.28 -1.85 17.04
CA TRP A 336 14.77 -3.22 17.13
C TRP A 336 14.24 -3.50 18.54
N ASP A 337 13.08 -4.12 18.66
CA ASP A 337 12.58 -4.50 19.98
C ASP A 337 13.34 -5.66 20.64
N GLY A 338 14.12 -6.40 19.88
CA GLY A 338 14.92 -7.55 20.34
C GLY A 338 14.27 -8.89 20.04
N LEU A 339 13.11 -8.91 19.39
CA LEU A 339 12.35 -10.13 19.11
C LEU A 339 12.43 -10.50 17.63
N GLY A 340 12.36 -11.80 17.35
CA GLY A 340 12.50 -12.31 15.98
C GLY A 340 13.95 -12.38 15.49
N SER A 341 14.19 -12.05 14.22
CA SER A 341 15.53 -12.05 13.62
C SER A 341 15.78 -10.85 12.72
N LEU A 342 16.84 -10.13 13.04
CA LEU A 342 17.32 -8.96 12.31
C LEU A 342 18.76 -9.20 11.88
N TYR A 343 19.09 -8.84 10.66
CA TYR A 343 20.43 -8.82 10.08
C TYR A 343 20.73 -7.40 9.59
N ALA A 344 21.95 -6.96 9.73
CA ALA A 344 22.37 -5.66 9.25
C ALA A 344 23.79 -5.70 8.69
N ILE A 345 24.06 -4.85 7.71
CA ILE A 345 25.43 -4.68 7.23
C ILE A 345 26.32 -4.11 8.34
N ALA A 346 27.61 -4.43 8.28
CA ALA A 346 28.55 -3.99 9.29
C ALA A 346 28.59 -2.45 9.43
N GLY A 347 28.42 -1.96 10.66
CA GLY A 347 28.43 -0.52 10.95
C GLY A 347 27.08 0.17 10.83
N THR A 348 25.99 -0.55 10.58
CA THR A 348 24.65 0.04 10.64
C THR A 348 24.39 0.61 12.03
N PRO A 349 24.10 1.93 12.15
CA PRO A 349 23.85 2.53 13.45
C PRO A 349 22.46 2.18 13.94
N GLY A 350 22.39 1.54 15.10
CA GLY A 350 21.12 1.09 15.66
C GLY A 350 21.23 0.73 17.14
N TRP A 351 20.10 0.39 17.70
CA TRP A 351 19.95 -0.04 19.08
C TRP A 351 18.80 -1.07 19.22
N SER A 352 18.90 -1.91 20.26
CA SER A 352 17.88 -2.88 20.61
C SER A 352 17.27 -2.56 21.96
N LEU A 353 15.98 -2.78 22.12
CA LEU A 353 15.29 -2.76 23.42
C LEU A 353 15.59 -4.02 24.26
N ASN A 354 16.05 -5.10 23.61
CA ASN A 354 16.28 -6.40 24.22
C ASN A 354 15.07 -6.92 25.03
N LEU A 355 13.88 -6.77 24.46
CA LEU A 355 12.68 -7.37 25.04
C LEU A 355 12.76 -8.89 24.92
N THR A 356 12.09 -9.61 25.83
CA THR A 356 12.10 -11.08 25.87
C THR A 356 10.78 -11.70 25.45
N GLU A 357 9.70 -10.91 25.44
CA GLU A 357 8.35 -11.36 25.09
C GLU A 357 7.58 -10.22 24.42
N PRO A 358 6.68 -10.50 23.46
CA PRO A 358 5.78 -9.52 22.87
C PRO A 358 4.86 -8.88 23.95
N GLY A 359 4.56 -7.61 23.78
CA GLY A 359 3.70 -6.88 24.72
C GLY A 359 4.36 -6.54 26.04
N THR A 360 5.65 -6.81 26.21
CA THR A 360 6.42 -6.33 27.37
C THR A 360 6.49 -4.80 27.31
N ALA A 361 6.23 -4.14 28.44
CA ALA A 361 6.30 -2.69 28.51
C ALA A 361 7.69 -2.17 28.13
N GLU A 362 7.78 -1.11 27.34
CA GLU A 362 9.03 -0.46 26.93
C GLU A 362 9.87 -0.05 28.15
N THR A 363 9.24 0.21 29.29
CA THR A 363 9.91 0.46 30.57
C THR A 363 10.74 -0.73 31.10
N ALA A 364 10.46 -1.95 30.65
CA ALA A 364 11.27 -3.14 30.95
C ALA A 364 12.47 -3.30 29.99
N ALA A 365 12.58 -2.45 29.01
CA ALA A 365 13.66 -2.48 28.03
C ALA A 365 15.05 -2.37 28.67
N ARG A 366 16.02 -2.98 28.01
CA ARG A 366 17.45 -2.89 28.34
C ARG A 366 18.18 -2.39 27.10
N PRO A 367 18.03 -1.09 26.73
CA PRO A 367 18.61 -0.55 25.51
C PRO A 367 20.12 -0.80 25.44
N ALA A 368 20.56 -1.33 24.29
CA ALA A 368 21.97 -1.53 24.01
C ALA A 368 22.24 -1.22 22.51
N PRO A 369 23.48 -0.93 22.15
CA PRO A 369 23.85 -0.84 20.72
C PRO A 369 23.43 -2.10 19.97
N LEU A 370 23.02 -1.95 18.74
CA LEU A 370 22.62 -3.05 17.88
C LEU A 370 23.81 -3.99 17.64
N ASP A 371 23.64 -5.24 18.03
CA ASP A 371 24.63 -6.32 17.84
C ASP A 371 23.91 -7.48 17.15
N VAL A 372 23.87 -7.43 15.82
CA VAL A 372 23.22 -8.44 14.98
C VAL A 372 24.19 -8.93 13.91
N PRO A 373 24.03 -10.17 13.42
CA PRO A 373 24.90 -10.70 12.39
C PRO A 373 24.69 -9.96 11.06
N ALA A 374 25.73 -9.95 10.25
CA ALA A 374 25.60 -9.59 8.86
C ALA A 374 24.79 -10.67 8.10
N PRO A 375 24.04 -10.30 7.04
CA PRO A 375 23.31 -11.27 6.25
C PRO A 375 24.28 -12.29 5.63
N GLU A 376 23.87 -13.57 5.61
CA GLU A 376 24.61 -14.63 4.94
C GLU A 376 24.19 -14.68 3.46
N GLY A 377 25.02 -14.13 2.58
CA GLY A 377 24.73 -14.08 1.13
C GLY A 377 23.85 -12.92 0.72
N GLU A 378 23.38 -12.99 -0.53
CA GLU A 378 22.48 -12.00 -1.09
C GLU A 378 21.02 -12.36 -0.79
N PHE A 379 20.20 -11.34 -0.58
CA PHE A 379 18.74 -11.50 -0.46
C PHE A 379 18.17 -12.04 -1.78
N ASP A 380 17.36 -13.11 -1.73
CA ASP A 380 16.73 -13.66 -2.93
C ASP A 380 15.65 -12.72 -3.45
N ARG A 381 15.89 -12.17 -4.62
CA ARG A 381 14.98 -11.21 -5.28
C ARG A 381 14.11 -11.87 -6.35
N SER A 382 14.23 -13.18 -6.53
CA SER A 382 13.51 -13.90 -7.57
C SER A 382 12.01 -13.92 -7.30
N GLY A 383 11.21 -13.58 -8.31
CA GLY A 383 9.75 -13.58 -8.20
C GLY A 383 9.16 -12.44 -7.38
N ILE A 384 9.97 -11.48 -6.91
CA ILE A 384 9.49 -10.30 -6.20
C ILE A 384 9.08 -9.21 -7.21
N GLY A 385 7.88 -8.68 -7.03
CA GLY A 385 7.30 -7.65 -7.87
C GLY A 385 6.15 -8.14 -8.74
N ALA A 386 5.43 -7.20 -9.31
CA ALA A 386 4.33 -7.47 -10.23
C ALA A 386 4.84 -8.17 -11.51
N PRO A 387 4.00 -8.99 -12.17
CA PRO A 387 4.32 -9.58 -13.45
C PRO A 387 4.73 -8.52 -14.48
N ALA A 388 5.82 -8.81 -15.23
CA ALA A 388 6.40 -7.83 -16.16
C ALA A 388 5.45 -7.42 -17.31
N GLU A 389 4.49 -8.24 -17.65
CA GLU A 389 3.44 -7.93 -18.63
C GLU A 389 2.52 -6.79 -18.22
N LEU A 390 2.43 -6.47 -16.93
CA LEU A 390 1.66 -5.31 -16.47
C LEU A 390 2.32 -4.00 -16.90
N ASP A 391 3.63 -3.98 -17.10
CA ASP A 391 4.34 -2.82 -17.63
C ASP A 391 3.94 -2.48 -19.06
N ASP A 392 3.49 -3.44 -19.85
CA ASP A 392 3.04 -3.20 -21.21
C ASP A 392 1.73 -2.40 -21.27
N ARG A 393 0.92 -2.44 -20.20
CA ARG A 393 -0.35 -1.71 -20.12
C ARG A 393 -0.19 -0.22 -19.78
N ILE A 394 1.01 0.21 -19.41
CA ILE A 394 1.30 1.61 -19.06
C ILE A 394 2.14 2.35 -20.10
N ARG A 395 2.58 1.65 -21.14
CA ARG A 395 3.39 2.20 -22.25
C ARG A 395 2.58 2.92 -23.31
#